data_260ea6b128842913e49826b5b721903c
#
_entry.id   260ea6b128842913e49826b5b721903c
#
_cell.length_a   1.000
_cell.length_b   1.000
_cell.length_c   1.000
_cell.angle_alpha   90.00
_cell.angle_beta   90.00
_cell.angle_gamma   90.00
#
_symmetry.space_group_name_H-M   'P 1'
#
loop_
_entity.id
_entity.type
_entity.pdbx_description
1 polymer ?
#
loop_
_entity_poly.entity_id
_entity_poly.type
_entity_poly.pdbx_seq_one_letter_code
_entity_poly.pdbx_strand_id
1 'polypeptide(L)'
;MTTVLARFQVADYDAFRPGYDSAMAAISDIRSYRVWRGQDDPNLVVITETFDSREVAEALWTSQATRDAMTSDGIDMSSLRIDYLDEVGSGAH
;
A
#
# COMPACT_ATOMS: atom_id res chain seq x y z
N MET A 1 16.29 0.51 -5.60
CA MET A 1 14.82 0.29 -5.57
C MET A 1 14.32 0.46 -4.15
N THR A 2 13.19 1.11 -4.00
CA THR A 2 12.60 1.37 -2.70
C THR A 2 11.29 0.59 -2.56
N THR A 3 11.08 -0.02 -1.41
CA THR A 3 9.82 -0.69 -1.07
C THR A 3 9.10 0.14 -0.02
N VAL A 4 7.84 0.47 -0.28
CA VAL A 4 6.95 1.05 0.72
C VAL A 4 6.19 -0.10 1.38
N LEU A 5 6.18 -0.13 2.71
CA LEU A 5 5.29 -0.98 3.48
C LEU A 5 4.25 -0.08 4.14
N ALA A 6 2.99 -0.36 3.89
CA ALA A 6 1.90 0.35 4.52
C ALA A 6 0.99 -0.63 5.26
N ARG A 7 0.60 -0.26 6.47
CA ARG A 7 -0.31 -1.04 7.31
C ARG A 7 -1.46 -0.13 7.74
N PHE A 8 -2.69 -0.62 7.61
CA PHE A 8 -3.87 0.16 7.93
C PHE A 8 -5.10 -0.72 8.15
N GLN A 9 -6.11 -0.14 8.79
CA GLN A 9 -7.44 -0.74 8.93
C GLN A 9 -8.36 -0.20 7.83
N VAL A 10 -9.24 -1.06 7.35
CA VAL A 10 -10.31 -0.68 6.41
C VAL A 10 -11.67 -0.97 7.05
N ALA A 11 -12.69 -0.25 6.58
CA ALA A 11 -14.06 -0.48 7.06
C ALA A 11 -14.60 -1.84 6.59
N ASP A 12 -14.27 -2.21 5.36
CA ASP A 12 -14.67 -3.48 4.75
C ASP A 12 -13.65 -3.85 3.66
N TYR A 13 -12.97 -4.98 3.85
CA TYR A 13 -11.95 -5.43 2.90
C TYR A 13 -12.51 -5.64 1.49
N ASP A 14 -13.68 -6.24 1.37
CA ASP A 14 -14.26 -6.53 0.06
C ASP A 14 -14.63 -5.26 -0.70
N ALA A 15 -14.95 -4.19 0.01
CA ALA A 15 -15.19 -2.87 -0.58
C ALA A 15 -13.87 -2.16 -0.94
N PHE A 16 -12.82 -2.36 -0.14
CA PHE A 16 -11.51 -1.75 -0.36
C PHE A 16 -10.79 -2.32 -1.61
N ARG A 17 -10.83 -3.63 -1.79
CA ARG A 17 -9.96 -4.33 -2.74
C ARG A 17 -10.16 -3.90 -4.21
N PRO A 18 -11.38 -3.73 -4.74
CA PRO A 18 -11.55 -3.32 -6.13
C PRO A 18 -10.93 -1.96 -6.45
N GLY A 19 -11.05 -1.00 -5.55
CA GLY A 19 -10.43 0.33 -5.72
C GLY A 19 -8.92 0.25 -5.73
N TYR A 20 -8.35 -0.54 -4.84
CA TYR A 20 -6.90 -0.76 -4.80
C TYR A 20 -6.40 -1.42 -6.08
N ASP A 21 -7.08 -2.48 -6.56
CA ASP A 21 -6.70 -3.17 -7.78
C ASP A 21 -6.74 -2.22 -8.99
N SER A 22 -7.75 -1.36 -9.07
CA SER A 22 -7.86 -0.34 -10.12
C SER A 22 -6.70 0.65 -10.07
N ALA A 23 -6.32 1.09 -8.87
CA ALA A 23 -5.18 2.00 -8.69
C ALA A 23 -3.87 1.33 -9.13
N MET A 24 -3.66 0.06 -8.78
CA MET A 24 -2.45 -0.67 -9.17
C MET A 24 -2.35 -0.84 -10.69
N ALA A 25 -3.47 -1.03 -11.36
CA ALA A 25 -3.49 -1.11 -12.83
C ALA A 25 -3.17 0.24 -13.50
N ALA A 26 -3.46 1.36 -12.83
CA ALA A 26 -3.31 2.71 -13.39
C ALA A 26 -1.96 3.36 -13.08
N ILE A 27 -1.33 3.02 -11.95
CA ILE A 27 -0.12 3.71 -11.46
C ILE A 27 1.13 2.95 -11.89
N SER A 28 1.72 3.37 -13.01
CA SER A 28 2.88 2.69 -13.59
C SER A 28 4.17 2.85 -12.79
N ASP A 29 4.25 3.83 -11.90
CA ASP A 29 5.41 4.04 -11.03
C ASP A 29 5.56 2.92 -9.99
N ILE A 30 4.48 2.21 -9.69
CA ILE A 30 4.50 1.02 -8.83
C ILE A 30 4.93 -0.16 -9.69
N ARG A 31 6.16 -0.65 -9.47
CA ARG A 31 6.74 -1.73 -10.29
C ARG A 31 6.21 -3.09 -9.92
N SER A 32 5.95 -3.33 -8.64
CA SER A 32 5.31 -4.53 -8.14
C SER A 32 4.60 -4.23 -6.84
N TYR A 33 3.67 -5.07 -6.46
CA TYR A 33 2.95 -4.89 -5.21
C TYR A 33 2.51 -6.25 -4.65
N ARG A 34 2.31 -6.28 -3.34
CA ARG A 34 1.73 -7.42 -2.63
C ARG A 34 0.72 -6.92 -1.63
N VAL A 35 -0.31 -7.71 -1.40
CA VAL A 35 -1.38 -7.40 -0.45
C VAL A 35 -1.51 -8.57 0.51
N TRP A 36 -1.48 -8.27 1.80
CA TRP A 36 -1.77 -9.24 2.85
C TRP A 36 -2.98 -8.78 3.65
N ARG A 37 -3.74 -9.75 4.10
CA ARG A 37 -4.91 -9.54 4.93
C ARG A 37 -4.68 -10.24 6.25
N GLY A 38 -5.05 -9.62 7.37
CA GLY A 38 -4.94 -10.25 8.67
C GLY A 38 -5.73 -11.54 8.75
N GLN A 39 -5.14 -12.60 9.31
CA GLN A 39 -5.85 -13.86 9.53
C GLN A 39 -6.85 -13.75 10.68
N ASP A 40 -6.49 -13.03 11.73
CA ASP A 40 -7.33 -12.84 12.92
C ASP A 40 -8.25 -11.63 12.78
N ASP A 41 -7.87 -10.64 11.97
CA ASP A 41 -8.63 -9.44 11.71
C ASP A 41 -8.72 -9.24 10.18
N PRO A 42 -9.85 -9.58 9.55
CA PRO A 42 -9.98 -9.51 8.09
C PRO A 42 -9.98 -8.09 7.52
N ASN A 43 -10.11 -7.07 8.37
CA ASN A 43 -10.05 -5.67 7.96
C ASN A 43 -8.68 -5.02 8.24
N LEU A 44 -7.72 -5.79 8.71
CA LEU A 44 -6.32 -5.37 8.75
C LEU A 44 -5.67 -5.68 7.41
N VAL A 45 -5.08 -4.66 6.80
CA VAL A 45 -4.42 -4.79 5.49
C VAL A 45 -2.97 -4.34 5.61
N VAL A 46 -2.08 -5.11 5.03
CA VAL A 46 -0.68 -4.73 4.85
C VAL A 46 -0.38 -4.83 3.36
N ILE A 47 0.22 -3.78 2.81
CA ILE A 47 0.65 -3.79 1.41
C ILE A 47 2.14 -3.46 1.33
N THR A 48 2.78 -3.99 0.30
CA THR A 48 4.11 -3.55 -0.12
C THR A 48 4.05 -3.15 -1.57
N GLU A 49 4.74 -2.06 -1.90
CA GLU A 49 4.82 -1.52 -3.27
C GLU A 49 6.27 -1.17 -3.54
N THR A 50 6.78 -1.57 -4.71
CA THR A 50 8.16 -1.26 -5.10
C THR A 50 8.19 -0.13 -6.12
N PHE A 51 9.19 0.73 -5.97
CA PHE A 51 9.41 1.92 -6.80
C PHE A 51 10.88 1.97 -7.22
N ASP A 52 11.18 2.70 -8.28
CA ASP A 52 12.55 2.86 -8.75
C ASP A 52 13.42 3.63 -7.75
N SER A 53 12.82 4.58 -7.00
CA SER A 53 13.53 5.37 -6.01
C SER A 53 12.60 5.82 -4.88
N ARG A 54 13.20 6.26 -3.77
CA ARG A 54 12.45 6.84 -2.66
C ARG A 54 11.71 8.11 -3.07
N GLU A 55 12.32 8.93 -3.92
CA GLU A 55 11.70 10.18 -4.38
C GLU A 55 10.37 9.91 -5.11
N VAL A 56 10.35 8.91 -5.98
CA VAL A 56 9.13 8.51 -6.68
C VAL A 56 8.08 7.98 -5.68
N ALA A 57 8.50 7.16 -4.74
CA ALA A 57 7.60 6.61 -3.72
C ALA A 57 7.00 7.71 -2.84
N GLU A 58 7.82 8.65 -2.37
CA GLU A 58 7.34 9.76 -1.54
C GLU A 58 6.38 10.67 -2.32
N ALA A 59 6.68 10.95 -3.58
CA ALA A 59 5.81 11.79 -4.42
C ALA A 59 4.40 11.20 -4.51
N LEU A 60 4.28 9.89 -4.66
CA LEU A 60 2.98 9.22 -4.72
C LEU A 60 2.30 9.23 -3.34
N TRP A 61 3.00 8.73 -2.31
CA TRP A 61 2.39 8.51 -0.99
C TRP A 61 2.07 9.80 -0.22
N THR A 62 2.70 10.92 -0.56
CA THR A 62 2.42 12.21 0.05
C THR A 62 1.48 13.08 -0.79
N SER A 63 1.06 12.62 -1.96
CA SER A 63 0.16 13.41 -2.81
C SER A 63 -1.26 13.48 -2.22
N GLN A 64 -1.93 14.61 -2.43
CA GLN A 64 -3.31 14.79 -2.00
C GLN A 64 -4.25 13.82 -2.72
N ALA A 65 -4.00 13.57 -4.00
CA ALA A 65 -4.81 12.63 -4.77
C ALA A 65 -4.78 11.22 -4.17
N THR A 66 -3.61 10.75 -3.72
CA THR A 66 -3.49 9.46 -3.04
C THR A 66 -4.26 9.45 -1.73
N ARG A 67 -4.15 10.50 -0.92
CA ARG A 67 -4.88 10.61 0.35
C ARG A 67 -6.39 10.61 0.15
N ASP A 68 -6.86 11.32 -0.85
CA ASP A 68 -8.29 11.37 -1.19
C ASP A 68 -8.79 10.00 -1.64
N ALA A 69 -8.02 9.29 -2.48
CA ALA A 69 -8.37 7.95 -2.93
C ALA A 69 -8.42 6.95 -1.77
N MET A 70 -7.45 7.01 -0.86
CA MET A 70 -7.40 6.14 0.32
C MET A 70 -8.62 6.37 1.22
N THR A 71 -8.98 7.62 1.45
CA THR A 71 -10.18 7.96 2.24
C THR A 71 -11.44 7.44 1.56
N SER A 72 -11.55 7.60 0.25
CA SER A 72 -12.70 7.11 -0.53
C SER A 72 -12.82 5.59 -0.50
N ASP A 73 -11.68 4.88 -0.43
CA ASP A 73 -11.64 3.41 -0.37
C ASP A 73 -11.96 2.87 1.04
N GLY A 74 -12.25 3.73 2.00
CA GLY A 74 -12.64 3.32 3.35
C GLY A 74 -11.47 2.98 4.27
N ILE A 75 -10.29 3.52 4.00
CA ILE A 75 -9.13 3.35 4.87
C ILE A 75 -9.28 4.28 6.08
N ASP A 76 -9.09 3.73 7.28
CA ASP A 76 -8.96 4.51 8.49
C ASP A 76 -7.58 5.17 8.51
N MET A 77 -7.52 6.44 8.12
CA MET A 77 -6.27 7.18 7.99
C MET A 77 -5.54 7.34 9.33
N SER A 78 -6.24 7.29 10.45
CA SER A 78 -5.61 7.34 11.77
C SER A 78 -4.81 6.09 12.10
N SER A 79 -5.13 4.97 11.44
CA SER A 79 -4.44 3.69 11.64
C SER A 79 -3.23 3.52 10.71
N LEU A 80 -3.09 4.39 9.71
CA LEU A 80 -2.07 4.25 8.67
C LEU A 80 -0.65 4.36 9.25
N ARG A 81 0.20 3.39 8.89
CA ARG A 81 1.65 3.39 9.17
C ARG A 81 2.37 3.09 7.87
N ILE A 82 3.36 3.91 7.54
CA ILE A 82 4.13 3.80 6.30
C ILE A 82 5.61 3.76 6.65
N ASP A 83 6.32 2.80 6.06
CA ASP A 83 7.78 2.72 6.13
C ASP A 83 8.36 2.63 4.72
N TYR A 84 9.50 3.27 4.51
CA TYR A 84 10.29 3.16 3.28
C TYR A 84 11.45 2.22 3.57
N LEU A 85 11.59 1.17 2.79
CA LEU A 85 12.49 0.05 3.09
C LEU A 85 13.42 -0.25 1.93
N ASP A 86 14.64 -0.68 2.25
CA ASP A 86 15.55 -1.32 1.32
C ASP A 86 15.54 -2.83 1.58
N GLU A 87 15.43 -3.64 0.52
CA GLU A 87 15.61 -5.07 0.67
C GLU A 87 17.11 -5.36 0.86
N VAL A 88 17.46 -5.95 1.99
CA VAL A 88 18.86 -6.26 2.34
C VAL A 88 19.14 -7.74 2.37
N GLY A 89 18.17 -8.56 2.07
CA GLY A 89 18.35 -10.01 2.00
C GLY A 89 17.06 -10.73 1.65
N SER A 90 17.21 -11.91 1.09
CA SER A 90 16.12 -12.83 0.81
C SER A 90 16.67 -14.25 0.79
N GLY A 91 15.80 -15.23 0.87
CA GLY A 91 16.21 -16.62 0.81
C GLY A 91 15.00 -17.54 0.84
N ALA A 92 15.28 -18.84 0.67
CA ALA A 92 14.30 -19.90 0.76
C ALA A 92 14.95 -21.18 1.31
N HIS A 93 14.10 -22.05 1.89
CA HIS A 93 14.54 -23.35 2.40
C HIS A 93 13.89 -24.47 1.64
#